data_031590cb2ecda96ab14992e72ee72252
#
_entry.id   031590cb2ecda96ab14992e72ee72252
#
_cell.length_a   1.000
_cell.length_b   1.000
_cell.length_c   1.000
_cell.angle_alpha   90.00
_cell.angle_beta   90.00
_cell.angle_gamma   90.00
#
_symmetry.space_group_name_H-M   'P 1'
#
loop_
_entity.id
_entity.type
_entity.pdbx_description
1 polymer ?
#
loop_
_entity_poly.entity_id
_entity_poly.type
_entity_poly.pdbx_seq_one_letter_code
_entity_poly.pdbx_strand_id
1 'polypeptide(L)' 'EVEQRERETAVRQTLAQLPERDTQLLLMRQMGFSYAECAEAVGVAPSSVGTLLARAAAAFKQLYEEGNGER' A
#
# COMPACT_ATOMS: atom_id res chain seq x y z
N GLU A 1 -19.06 -7.21 -10.05
CA GLU A 1 -18.70 -8.09 -11.12
C GLU A 1 -17.58 -9.03 -10.73
N VAL A 2 -17.52 -10.14 -11.44
CA VAL A 2 -16.50 -11.14 -11.15
C VAL A 2 -15.10 -10.55 -11.33
N GLU A 3 -14.90 -9.84 -12.43
CA GLU A 3 -13.60 -9.27 -12.70
C GLU A 3 -13.19 -8.25 -11.65
N GLN A 4 -14.13 -7.43 -11.22
CA GLN A 4 -13.83 -6.44 -10.19
C GLN A 4 -13.50 -7.11 -8.86
N ARG A 5 -14.24 -8.16 -8.52
CA ARG A 5 -13.97 -8.87 -7.28
C ARG A 5 -12.59 -9.52 -7.31
N GLU A 6 -12.21 -10.04 -8.46
CA GLU A 6 -10.90 -10.65 -8.57
C GLU A 6 -9.80 -9.64 -8.37
N ARG A 7 -9.98 -8.42 -8.90
CA ARG A 7 -9.00 -7.37 -8.69
C ARG A 7 -8.95 -6.94 -7.22
N GLU A 8 -10.11 -6.82 -6.60
CA GLU A 8 -10.14 -6.44 -5.19
C GLU A 8 -9.48 -7.49 -4.32
N THR A 9 -9.71 -8.76 -4.63
CA THR A 9 -9.07 -9.83 -3.89
C THR A 9 -7.57 -9.81 -4.08
N ALA A 10 -7.12 -9.58 -5.32
CA ALA A 10 -5.69 -9.52 -5.60
C ALA A 10 -5.02 -8.38 -4.87
N VAL A 11 -5.67 -7.21 -4.83
CA VAL A 11 -5.15 -6.07 -4.10
C VAL A 11 -5.04 -6.39 -2.61
N ARG A 12 -6.10 -6.98 -2.07
CA ARG A 12 -6.12 -7.30 -0.64
C ARG A 12 -5.04 -8.30 -0.28
N GLN A 13 -4.88 -9.32 -1.12
CA GLN A 13 -3.86 -10.33 -0.88
C GLN A 13 -2.46 -9.74 -0.98
N THR A 14 -2.26 -8.82 -1.91
CA THR A 14 -0.97 -8.17 -2.06
C THR A 14 -0.65 -7.31 -0.83
N LEU A 15 -1.64 -6.56 -0.37
CA LEU A 15 -1.44 -5.74 0.83
C LEU A 15 -1.08 -6.59 2.04
N ALA A 16 -1.64 -7.79 2.11
CA ALA A 16 -1.36 -8.67 3.24
C ALA A 16 0.08 -9.17 3.24
N GLN A 17 0.77 -9.08 2.13
CA GLN A 17 2.17 -9.50 2.04
C GLN A 17 3.15 -8.41 2.41
N LEU A 18 2.67 -7.18 2.54
CA LEU A 18 3.52 -6.06 2.91
C LEU A 18 3.64 -5.95 4.43
N PRO A 19 4.72 -5.33 4.93
CA PRO A 19 4.78 -5.00 6.34
C PRO A 19 3.57 -4.17 6.73
N GLU A 20 3.11 -4.34 7.95
CA GLU A 20 1.90 -3.68 8.41
C GLU A 20 1.99 -2.16 8.25
N ARG A 21 3.15 -1.59 8.55
CA ARG A 21 3.32 -0.15 8.42
C ARG A 21 3.11 0.31 6.98
N ASP A 22 3.66 -0.43 6.02
CA ASP A 22 3.53 -0.07 4.62
C ASP A 22 2.08 -0.12 4.17
N THR A 23 1.38 -1.16 4.56
CA THR A 23 -0.03 -1.29 4.24
C THR A 23 -0.83 -0.14 4.83
N GLN A 24 -0.54 0.19 6.08
CA GLN A 24 -1.24 1.27 6.75
C GLN A 24 -1.02 2.61 6.04
N LEU A 25 0.23 2.88 5.65
CA LEU A 25 0.53 4.12 4.95
C LEU A 25 -0.20 4.22 3.62
N LEU A 26 -0.17 3.14 2.84
CA LEU A 26 -0.84 3.15 1.55
C LEU A 26 -2.33 3.37 1.70
N LEU A 27 -2.95 2.69 2.67
CA LEU A 27 -4.39 2.84 2.87
C LEU A 27 -4.75 4.23 3.37
N MET A 28 -3.95 4.78 4.27
CA MET A 28 -4.24 6.12 4.78
C MET A 28 -4.17 7.16 3.68
N ARG A 29 -3.17 7.07 2.81
CA ARG A 29 -3.10 8.01 1.70
C ARG A 29 -4.27 7.85 0.75
N GLN A 30 -4.69 6.63 0.53
CA GLN A 30 -5.87 6.39 -0.32
C GLN A 30 -7.11 7.04 0.29
N MET A 31 -7.19 7.07 1.60
CA MET A 31 -8.33 7.67 2.28
C MET A 31 -8.20 9.18 2.43
N GLY A 32 -7.11 9.77 1.96
CA GLY A 32 -6.97 11.21 1.97
C GLY A 32 -6.26 11.82 3.16
N PHE A 33 -5.64 11.00 4.01
CA PHE A 33 -4.90 11.53 5.13
C PHE A 33 -3.64 12.26 4.67
N SER A 34 -3.27 13.28 5.40
CA SER A 34 -2.07 14.06 5.10
C SER A 34 -0.82 13.28 5.50
N TYR A 35 0.33 13.76 5.00
CA TYR A 35 1.60 13.17 5.39
C TYR A 35 1.81 13.28 6.90
N ALA A 36 1.46 14.41 7.49
CA ALA A 36 1.61 14.57 8.93
C ALA A 36 0.76 13.57 9.70
N GLU A 37 -0.46 13.36 9.23
CA GLU A 37 -1.34 12.39 9.88
C GLU A 37 -0.82 10.98 9.72
N CYS A 38 -0.30 10.65 8.54
CA CYS A 38 0.30 9.34 8.32
C CYS A 38 1.50 9.14 9.23
N ALA A 39 2.34 10.17 9.34
CA ALA A 39 3.53 10.08 10.18
C ALA A 39 3.17 9.80 11.62
N GLU A 40 2.17 10.51 12.11
CA GLU A 40 1.76 10.32 13.50
C GLU A 40 1.22 8.92 13.73
N ALA A 41 0.45 8.40 12.77
CA ALA A 41 -0.17 7.10 12.93
C ALA A 41 0.86 5.97 12.99
N VAL A 42 1.93 6.08 12.19
CA VAL A 42 2.91 4.99 12.14
C VAL A 42 4.18 5.31 12.92
N GLY A 43 4.26 6.48 13.54
CA GLY A 43 5.36 6.79 14.44
C GLY A 43 6.67 7.14 13.76
N VAL A 44 6.61 7.88 12.65
CA VAL A 44 7.81 8.30 11.93
C VAL A 44 7.78 9.81 11.75
N ALA A 45 8.91 10.39 11.34
CA ALA A 45 8.96 11.80 11.04
C ALA A 45 8.17 12.08 9.76
N PRO A 46 7.46 13.23 9.73
CA PRO A 46 6.70 13.56 8.50
C PRO A 46 7.59 13.61 7.26
N SER A 47 8.83 14.01 7.39
CA SER A 47 9.74 14.08 6.25
C SER A 47 10.08 12.71 5.70
N SER A 48 9.84 11.64 6.46
CA SER A 48 10.12 10.29 6.00
C SER A 48 8.95 9.67 5.24
N VAL A 49 7.75 10.24 5.36
CA VAL A 49 6.55 9.60 4.83
C VAL A 49 6.62 9.45 3.32
N GLY A 50 7.11 10.49 2.62
CA GLY A 50 7.18 10.41 1.17
C GLY A 50 8.03 9.25 0.69
N THR A 51 9.20 9.09 1.29
CA THR A 51 10.10 7.99 0.93
C THR A 51 9.47 6.65 1.27
N LEU A 52 8.87 6.56 2.45
CA LEU A 52 8.24 5.30 2.86
C LEU A 52 7.08 4.93 1.97
N LEU A 53 6.28 5.92 1.58
CA LEU A 53 5.18 5.68 0.66
C LEU A 53 5.68 5.22 -0.70
N ALA A 54 6.74 5.85 -1.20
CA ALA A 54 7.28 5.47 -2.49
C ALA A 54 7.78 4.03 -2.47
N ARG A 55 8.46 3.65 -1.39
CA ARG A 55 8.95 2.29 -1.25
C ARG A 55 7.81 1.29 -1.11
N ALA A 56 6.80 1.66 -0.34
CA ALA A 56 5.65 0.77 -0.15
C ALA A 56 4.91 0.58 -1.47
N ALA A 57 4.74 1.65 -2.23
CA ALA A 57 4.06 1.56 -3.51
C ALA A 57 4.84 0.71 -4.49
N ALA A 58 6.17 0.85 -4.50
CA ALA A 58 7.00 0.04 -5.39
C ALA A 58 6.92 -1.43 -5.02
N ALA A 59 6.96 -1.73 -3.72
CA ALA A 59 6.86 -3.10 -3.26
C ALA A 59 5.49 -3.69 -3.59
N PHE A 60 4.44 -2.88 -3.41
CA PHE A 60 3.10 -3.34 -3.76
C PHE A 60 3.01 -3.67 -5.24
N LYS A 61 3.52 -2.77 -6.08
CA LYS A 61 3.45 -2.97 -7.52
C LYS A 61 4.16 -4.25 -7.92
N GLN A 62 5.35 -4.46 -7.37
CA GLN A 62 6.11 -5.65 -7.71
C GLN A 62 5.38 -6.92 -7.30
N LEU A 63 4.88 -6.96 -6.07
CA LEU A 63 4.17 -8.12 -5.59
C LEU A 63 2.88 -8.36 -6.37
N TYR A 64 2.18 -7.29 -6.68
CA TYR A 64 0.93 -7.40 -7.42
C TYR A 64 1.19 -7.96 -8.81
N GLU A 65 2.23 -7.47 -9.47
CA GLU A 65 2.56 -7.94 -10.81
C GLU A 65 3.05 -9.36 -10.80
N GLU A 66 3.81 -9.75 -9.78
CA GLU A 66 4.27 -11.13 -9.68
C GLU A 66 3.11 -12.10 -9.51
N GLY A 67 2.11 -11.68 -8.76
CA GLY A 67 0.97 -12.54 -8.54
C GLY A 67 -0.03 -12.57 -9.66
N ASN A 68 -0.05 -11.54 -10.51
CA ASN A 68 -1.10 -11.38 -11.51
C ASN A 68 -0.59 -11.18 -12.93
N GLY A 69 0.68 -10.85 -13.09
CA GLY A 69 1.21 -10.49 -14.39
C GLY A 69 1.64 -11.65 -15.24
N GLU A 70 1.59 -12.83 -14.68
CA GLU A 70 2.05 -14.02 -15.36
C GLU A 70 1.12 -14.47 -16.44
N ARG A 71 -0.11 -14.09 -16.36
CA ARG A 71 -1.13 -14.56 -17.30
C ARG A 71 -0.95 -14.07 -18.72
#